data_4e4123491f76d955caf2c22fa3ac1159
#
_entry.id   4e4123491f76d955caf2c22fa3ac1159
#
_cell.length_a   1.000
_cell.length_b   1.000
_cell.length_c   1.000
_cell.angle_alpha   90.00
_cell.angle_beta   90.00
_cell.angle_gamma   90.00
#
_symmetry.space_group_name_H-M   'P 1'
#
loop_
_entity.id
_entity.type
_entity.pdbx_description
1 polymer ?
#
loop_
_entity_poly.entity_id
_entity_poly.type
_entity_poly.pdbx_seq_one_letter_code
_entity_poly.pdbx_strand_id
1 'polypeptide(L)'
;MTQITQIKTSAKNKELVTQLTRKFALGTENVIARIAIAYSLRNGIRFKPTDVKDAGGKEYNKNVLFGNLFPLYLSMICAHYNIKDTNKDLPRYFKMHLDDGLERIDRDVKDNPNLFGFDYLFD
;
A
#
# COMPACT_ATOMS: atom_id res chain seq x y z
N MET A 1 -14.95 -9.48 -12.44
CA MET A 1 -15.17 -8.22 -11.73
C MET A 1 -14.55 -8.30 -10.35
N THR A 2 -13.83 -7.27 -9.93
CA THR A 2 -13.21 -7.27 -8.62
C THR A 2 -14.25 -6.99 -7.53
N GLN A 3 -14.00 -7.51 -6.34
CA GLN A 3 -14.88 -7.33 -5.19
C GLN A 3 -14.30 -6.34 -4.17
N ILE A 4 -13.32 -5.54 -4.59
CA ILE A 4 -12.69 -4.58 -3.71
C ILE A 4 -13.60 -3.35 -3.61
N THR A 5 -14.03 -3.02 -2.40
CA THR A 5 -14.77 -1.79 -2.12
C THR A 5 -13.98 -0.87 -1.20
N GLN A 6 -13.23 -1.44 -0.29
CA GLN A 6 -12.43 -0.69 0.67
C GLN A 6 -11.22 -1.53 1.10
N ILE A 7 -10.20 -0.85 1.59
CA ILE A 7 -8.99 -1.46 2.12
C ILE A 7 -8.70 -0.80 3.46
N LYS A 8 -8.37 -1.59 4.49
CA LYS A 8 -8.06 -1.09 5.82
C LYS A 8 -6.65 -1.50 6.22
N THR A 9 -5.89 -0.56 6.76
CA THR A 9 -4.57 -0.89 7.30
C THR A 9 -4.70 -1.63 8.62
N SER A 10 -3.59 -2.20 9.10
CA SER A 10 -3.53 -2.66 10.49
C SER A 10 -3.64 -1.46 11.42
N ALA A 11 -4.05 -1.71 12.67
CA ALA A 11 -4.18 -0.64 13.67
C ALA A 11 -2.85 0.10 13.88
N LYS A 12 -1.75 -0.64 13.90
CA LYS A 12 -0.40 -0.08 14.04
C LYS A 12 -0.09 0.91 12.91
N ASN A 13 -0.50 0.60 11.69
CA ASN A 13 -0.12 1.39 10.52
C ASN A 13 -0.98 2.62 10.30
N LYS A 14 -2.07 2.76 11.05
CA LYS A 14 -2.89 3.98 10.99
C LYS A 14 -2.04 5.22 11.30
N GLU A 15 -1.20 5.13 12.30
CA GLU A 15 -0.32 6.25 12.69
C GLU A 15 0.79 6.46 11.67
N LEU A 16 1.32 5.39 11.10
CA LEU A 16 2.34 5.50 10.05
C LEU A 16 1.84 6.29 8.84
N VAL A 17 0.57 6.08 8.44
CA VAL A 17 -0.02 6.83 7.35
C VAL A 17 0.07 8.33 7.62
N THR A 18 -0.30 8.75 8.81
CA THR A 18 -0.27 10.17 9.19
C THR A 18 1.16 10.71 9.24
N GLN A 19 2.06 9.96 9.88
CA GLN A 19 3.45 10.39 10.04
C GLN A 19 4.17 10.53 8.70
N LEU A 20 4.02 9.54 7.82
CA LEU A 20 4.70 9.55 6.53
C LEU A 20 4.10 10.61 5.60
N THR A 21 2.79 10.84 5.67
CA THR A 21 2.15 11.90 4.90
C THR A 21 2.74 13.25 5.26
N ARG A 22 2.95 13.50 6.54
CA ARG A 22 3.57 14.76 7.01
C ARG A 22 5.04 14.85 6.63
N LYS A 23 5.77 13.76 6.82
CA LYS A 23 7.21 13.72 6.54
C LYS A 23 7.52 14.07 5.10
N PHE A 24 6.72 13.55 4.17
CA PHE A 24 6.93 13.77 2.74
C PHE A 24 6.07 14.92 2.18
N ALA A 25 5.33 15.62 3.04
CA ALA A 25 4.48 16.76 2.65
C ALA A 25 3.51 16.41 1.52
N LEU A 26 2.83 15.26 1.63
CA LEU A 26 2.00 14.73 0.55
C LEU A 26 0.60 15.32 0.50
N GLY A 27 0.18 16.05 1.52
CA GLY A 27 -1.15 16.65 1.58
C GLY A 27 -2.22 15.70 2.06
N THR A 28 -2.57 14.69 1.28
CA THR A 28 -3.60 13.72 1.64
C THR A 28 -3.00 12.35 1.92
N GLU A 29 -3.67 11.57 2.77
CA GLU A 29 -3.20 10.24 3.15
C GLU A 29 -3.40 9.19 2.07
N ASN A 30 -4.12 9.53 1.00
CA ASN A 30 -4.28 8.61 -0.14
C ASN A 30 -2.98 8.42 -0.90
N VAL A 31 -2.17 9.47 -0.98
CA VAL A 31 -0.94 9.45 -1.77
C VAL A 31 0.06 8.47 -1.17
N ILE A 32 0.27 8.53 0.16
CA ILE A 32 1.22 7.60 0.80
C ILE A 32 0.75 6.16 0.67
N ALA A 33 -0.55 5.92 0.69
CA ALA A 33 -1.08 4.56 0.55
C ALA A 33 -0.77 3.99 -0.84
N ARG A 34 -0.96 4.77 -1.90
CA ARG A 34 -0.62 4.33 -3.25
C ARG A 34 0.88 4.09 -3.40
N ILE A 35 1.69 5.00 -2.88
CA ILE A 35 3.14 4.85 -2.92
C ILE A 35 3.57 3.59 -2.17
N ALA A 36 2.96 3.32 -1.02
CA ALA A 36 3.30 2.16 -0.21
C ALA A 36 3.03 0.85 -0.96
N ILE A 37 1.87 0.74 -1.62
CA ILE A 37 1.54 -0.45 -2.41
C ILE A 37 2.57 -0.65 -3.52
N ALA A 38 2.88 0.38 -4.28
CA ALA A 38 3.85 0.28 -5.37
C ALA A 38 5.25 -0.04 -4.85
N TYR A 39 5.65 0.57 -3.74
CA TYR A 39 6.95 0.34 -3.12
C TYR A 39 7.11 -1.12 -2.69
N SER A 40 6.07 -1.65 -2.06
CA SER A 40 6.07 -3.06 -1.63
C SER A 40 6.17 -4.01 -2.83
N LEU A 41 5.38 -3.77 -3.86
CA LEU A 41 5.41 -4.61 -5.06
C LEU A 41 6.77 -4.57 -5.74
N ARG A 42 7.44 -3.42 -5.76
CA ARG A 42 8.77 -3.28 -6.37
C ARG A 42 9.81 -4.16 -5.66
N ASN A 43 9.62 -4.43 -4.38
CA ASN A 43 10.54 -5.28 -3.62
C ASN A 43 10.38 -6.77 -3.94
N GLY A 44 9.37 -7.15 -4.73
CA GLY A 44 9.23 -8.50 -5.24
C GLY A 44 8.69 -9.53 -4.25
N ILE A 45 8.26 -9.08 -3.06
CA ILE A 45 7.78 -10.00 -2.02
C ILE A 45 6.39 -10.49 -2.36
N ARG A 46 6.14 -11.77 -2.13
CA ARG A 46 4.82 -12.40 -2.29
C ARG A 46 4.34 -12.89 -0.93
N PHE A 47 3.10 -12.55 -0.61
CA PHE A 47 2.46 -12.97 0.63
C PHE A 47 1.45 -14.09 0.37
N LYS A 48 1.17 -14.86 1.41
CA LYS A 48 0.06 -15.81 1.39
C LYS A 48 -1.17 -15.10 1.96
N PRO A 49 -2.39 -15.44 1.51
CA PRO A 49 -3.59 -14.80 2.08
C PRO A 49 -3.71 -14.90 3.59
N THR A 50 -3.08 -15.92 4.19
CA THR A 50 -3.07 -16.13 5.64
C THR A 50 -2.11 -15.19 6.38
N ASP A 51 -1.24 -14.46 5.66
CA ASP A 51 -0.30 -13.53 6.27
C ASP A 51 -0.93 -12.18 6.61
N VAL A 52 -2.22 -12.00 6.31
CA VAL A 52 -2.91 -10.73 6.51
C VAL A 52 -2.96 -10.34 7.99
N LYS A 53 -2.70 -9.06 8.26
CA LYS A 53 -2.73 -8.50 9.61
C LYS A 53 -4.15 -8.04 9.97
N ASP A 54 -4.30 -7.51 11.19
CA ASP A 54 -5.59 -6.96 11.62
C ASP A 54 -6.02 -5.79 10.71
N ALA A 55 -7.29 -5.44 10.77
CA ALA A 55 -7.88 -4.37 9.95
C ALA A 55 -8.42 -3.23 10.82
N GLY A 56 -7.75 -2.94 11.93
CA GLY A 56 -8.21 -1.93 12.89
C GLY A 56 -7.72 -0.52 12.64
N GLY A 57 -7.09 -0.27 11.50
CA GLY A 57 -6.45 1.03 11.23
C GLY A 57 -7.24 1.94 10.31
N LYS A 58 -6.52 2.60 9.40
CA LYS A 58 -7.09 3.56 8.45
C LYS A 58 -7.89 2.84 7.37
N GLU A 59 -9.11 3.29 7.14
CA GLU A 59 -9.98 2.76 6.09
C GLU A 59 -9.87 3.63 4.83
N TYR A 60 -9.71 2.98 3.69
CA TYR A 60 -9.69 3.64 2.39
C TYR A 60 -10.79 3.08 1.51
N ASN A 61 -11.63 3.97 0.98
CA ASN A 61 -12.57 3.61 -0.09
C ASN A 61 -11.76 3.44 -1.39
N LYS A 62 -12.08 2.42 -2.17
CA LYS A 62 -11.38 2.13 -3.41
C LYS A 62 -11.30 3.34 -4.34
N ASN A 63 -12.43 4.03 -4.53
CA ASN A 63 -12.49 5.15 -5.46
C ASN A 63 -11.68 6.35 -4.97
N VAL A 64 -11.68 6.58 -3.65
CA VAL A 64 -10.88 7.66 -3.06
C VAL A 64 -9.40 7.33 -3.12
N LEU A 65 -9.05 6.08 -2.81
CA LEU A 65 -7.65 5.65 -2.78
C LEU A 65 -7.02 5.66 -4.18
N PHE A 66 -7.68 5.04 -5.14
CA PHE A 66 -7.09 4.82 -6.46
C PHE A 66 -7.62 5.74 -7.56
N GLY A 67 -8.88 6.17 -7.47
CA GLY A 67 -9.50 6.95 -8.53
C GLY A 67 -9.34 6.28 -9.89
N ASN A 68 -8.88 7.01 -10.87
CA ASN A 68 -8.64 6.52 -12.23
C ASN A 68 -7.44 5.56 -12.32
N LEU A 69 -6.65 5.45 -11.26
CA LEU A 69 -5.46 4.58 -11.25
C LEU A 69 -5.79 3.14 -10.85
N PHE A 70 -7.03 2.86 -10.47
CA PHE A 70 -7.37 1.51 -10.01
C PHE A 70 -7.02 0.42 -11.03
N PRO A 71 -7.34 0.55 -12.33
CA PRO A 71 -6.97 -0.48 -13.30
C PRO A 71 -5.47 -0.75 -13.36
N LEU A 72 -4.65 0.28 -13.19
CA LEU A 72 -3.20 0.13 -13.16
C LEU A 72 -2.76 -0.70 -11.95
N TYR A 73 -3.24 -0.34 -10.75
CA TYR A 73 -2.88 -1.06 -9.53
C TYR A 73 -3.41 -2.49 -9.54
N LEU A 74 -4.62 -2.69 -10.07
CA LEU A 74 -5.17 -4.04 -10.23
C LEU A 74 -4.28 -4.89 -11.13
N SER A 75 -3.83 -4.33 -12.25
CA SER A 75 -2.93 -5.04 -13.16
C SER A 75 -1.62 -5.39 -12.49
N MET A 76 -1.08 -4.49 -11.67
CA MET A 76 0.18 -4.72 -10.98
C MET A 76 0.06 -5.90 -9.99
N ILE A 77 -1.01 -5.93 -9.20
CA ILE A 77 -1.24 -7.01 -8.24
C ILE A 77 -1.47 -8.33 -8.98
N CYS A 78 -2.31 -8.34 -10.00
CA CYS A 78 -2.61 -9.55 -10.75
C CYS A 78 -1.36 -10.13 -11.41
N ALA A 79 -0.52 -9.27 -12.00
CA ALA A 79 0.73 -9.71 -12.60
C ALA A 79 1.71 -10.25 -11.55
N HIS A 80 1.78 -9.58 -10.41
CA HIS A 80 2.71 -9.96 -9.34
C HIS A 80 2.43 -11.36 -8.81
N TYR A 81 1.15 -11.72 -8.69
CA TYR A 81 0.72 -13.04 -8.17
C TYR A 81 0.33 -14.02 -9.27
N ASN A 82 0.34 -13.60 -10.53
CA ASN A 82 -0.12 -14.41 -11.65
C ASN A 82 -1.54 -14.92 -11.43
N ILE A 83 -2.44 -14.01 -11.08
CA ILE A 83 -3.85 -14.31 -10.81
C ILE A 83 -4.75 -13.45 -11.69
N LYS A 84 -6.03 -13.86 -11.77
CA LYS A 84 -7.04 -13.11 -12.50
C LYS A 84 -7.70 -12.07 -11.60
N ASP A 85 -8.32 -11.08 -12.22
CA ASP A 85 -9.02 -10.00 -11.51
C ASP A 85 -10.29 -10.49 -10.79
N THR A 86 -10.69 -11.74 -11.00
CA THR A 86 -11.80 -12.37 -10.29
C THR A 86 -11.36 -13.12 -9.03
N ASN A 87 -10.06 -13.15 -8.74
CA ASN A 87 -9.52 -13.86 -7.57
C ASN A 87 -10.08 -13.25 -6.29
N LYS A 88 -10.64 -14.10 -5.42
CA LYS A 88 -11.33 -13.65 -4.20
C LYS A 88 -10.38 -13.10 -3.14
N ASP A 89 -9.08 -13.37 -3.24
CA ASP A 89 -8.08 -12.91 -2.29
C ASP A 89 -7.48 -11.55 -2.66
N LEU A 90 -7.92 -10.93 -3.76
CA LEU A 90 -7.41 -9.63 -4.19
C LEU A 90 -7.44 -8.57 -3.07
N PRO A 91 -8.54 -8.42 -2.31
CA PRO A 91 -8.54 -7.43 -1.22
C PRO A 91 -7.44 -7.68 -0.19
N ARG A 92 -7.16 -8.96 0.11
CA ARG A 92 -6.10 -9.32 1.05
C ARG A 92 -4.73 -8.97 0.51
N TYR A 93 -4.48 -9.23 -0.77
CA TYR A 93 -3.21 -8.89 -1.40
C TYR A 93 -2.97 -7.39 -1.40
N PHE A 94 -3.98 -6.60 -1.75
CA PHE A 94 -3.86 -5.14 -1.69
C PHE A 94 -3.53 -4.66 -0.27
N LYS A 95 -4.25 -5.20 0.72
CA LYS A 95 -4.04 -4.83 2.12
C LYS A 95 -2.63 -5.20 2.59
N MET A 96 -2.17 -6.39 2.27
CA MET A 96 -0.85 -6.85 2.71
C MET A 96 0.27 -6.00 2.12
N HIS A 97 0.15 -5.60 0.85
CA HIS A 97 1.14 -4.72 0.24
C HIS A 97 1.05 -3.30 0.76
N LEU A 98 -0.14 -2.83 1.10
CA LEU A 98 -0.29 -1.53 1.76
C LEU A 98 0.43 -1.53 3.10
N ASP A 99 0.15 -2.51 3.96
CA ASP A 99 0.78 -2.61 5.28
C ASP A 99 2.29 -2.80 5.16
N ASP A 100 2.73 -3.70 4.30
CA ASP A 100 4.15 -3.96 4.09
C ASP A 100 4.88 -2.72 3.57
N GLY A 101 4.29 -2.03 2.60
CA GLY A 101 4.90 -0.84 2.03
C GLY A 101 5.06 0.28 3.03
N LEU A 102 4.04 0.52 3.86
CA LEU A 102 4.13 1.53 4.91
C LEU A 102 5.27 1.22 5.88
N GLU A 103 5.38 -0.04 6.30
CA GLU A 103 6.41 -0.45 7.25
C GLU A 103 7.81 -0.40 6.63
N ARG A 104 7.94 -0.77 5.36
CA ARG A 104 9.24 -0.68 4.66
C ARG A 104 9.69 0.75 4.48
N ILE A 105 8.79 1.64 4.06
CA ILE A 105 9.13 3.05 3.89
C ILE A 105 9.57 3.64 5.24
N ASP A 106 8.82 3.35 6.30
CA ASP A 106 9.16 3.85 7.64
C ASP A 106 10.54 3.38 8.08
N ARG A 107 10.84 2.10 7.90
CA ARG A 107 12.14 1.53 8.24
C ARG A 107 13.26 2.14 7.40
N ASP A 108 13.06 2.20 6.09
CA ASP A 108 14.10 2.68 5.18
C ASP A 108 14.41 4.15 5.41
N VAL A 109 13.39 4.95 5.72
CA VAL A 109 13.58 6.36 6.04
C VAL A 109 14.35 6.54 7.35
N LYS A 110 14.06 5.71 8.36
CA LYS A 110 14.77 5.76 9.65
C LYS A 110 16.24 5.35 9.50
N ASP A 111 16.50 4.36 8.64
CA ASP A 111 17.85 3.88 8.40
C ASP A 111 18.67 4.86 7.56
N ASN A 112 18.02 5.77 6.83
CA ASN A 112 18.65 6.72 5.94
C ASN A 112 18.11 8.13 6.20
N PRO A 113 18.42 8.72 7.37
CA PRO A 113 17.80 9.99 7.77
C PRO A 113 18.18 11.19 6.89
N ASN A 114 19.20 11.05 6.03
CA ASN A 114 19.59 12.12 5.13
C ASN A 114 18.83 12.10 3.80
N LEU A 115 17.99 11.08 3.60
CA LEU A 115 17.17 10.98 2.41
C LEU A 115 15.78 11.52 2.70
N PHE A 116 15.24 12.32 1.79
CA PHE A 116 13.89 12.87 1.94
C PHE A 116 13.25 13.13 0.58
N GLY A 117 11.91 13.20 0.61
CA GLY A 117 11.13 13.51 -0.56
C GLY A 117 10.88 12.30 -1.44
N PHE A 118 10.30 12.58 -2.60
CA PHE A 118 9.93 11.55 -3.54
C PHE A 118 11.12 10.86 -4.19
N ASP A 119 12.22 11.57 -4.35
CA ASP A 119 13.38 11.03 -5.04
C ASP A 119 13.87 9.73 -4.41
N TYR A 120 13.84 9.67 -3.08
CA TYR A 120 14.26 8.48 -2.35
C TYR A 120 13.35 7.28 -2.66
N LEU A 121 12.05 7.52 -2.75
CA LEU A 121 11.09 6.44 -2.94
C LEU A 121 11.16 5.79 -4.32
N PHE A 122 11.71 6.50 -5.28
CA PHE A 122 11.75 6.05 -6.68
C PHE A 122 13.16 5.79 -7.22
N ASP A 123 14.14 5.84 -6.37
CA ASP A 123 15.53 5.52 -6.76
C ASP A 123 15.78 4.02 -6.92
#